data_6ea5ff3ee75ad6d4640335147b0ca7df
#
_entry.id   6ea5ff3ee75ad6d4640335147b0ca7df
#
_cell.length_a   1.000
_cell.length_b   1.000
_cell.length_c   1.000
_cell.angle_alpha   90.00
_cell.angle_beta   90.00
_cell.angle_gamma   90.00
#
_symmetry.space_group_name_H-M   'P 1'
#
loop_
_entity.id
_entity.type
_entity.pdbx_description
1 polymer ?
#
loop_
_entity_poly.entity_id
_entity_poly.type
_entity_poly.pdbx_seq_one_letter_code
_entity_poly.pdbx_strand_id
1 'polypeptide(L)'
;VTDAIPEPVRARDLIGYGRTPPPFAWPDGAQVVINPVLVYEEGSEYSVMWGDDRNDGWGEYAEPGVQPPQRDPGTESHYEYGSRAGVWRLTRIFDEARVPVTVSAAAVALELNPGVAEWMREHDHDLLGHGWRWIEAWRMSRDEEKE
;
A
#
# COMPACT_ATOMS: atom_id res chain seq x y z
N VAL A 1 -19.39 15.43 -30.85
CA VAL A 1 -18.38 15.60 -29.77
C VAL A 1 -17.15 14.86 -30.26
N THR A 2 -16.19 15.59 -30.80
CA THR A 2 -14.88 15.04 -31.15
C THR A 2 -14.11 14.97 -29.88
N ASP A 3 -13.96 13.78 -29.34
CA ASP A 3 -13.01 13.53 -28.25
C ASP A 3 -11.64 13.90 -28.79
N ALA A 4 -11.12 15.03 -28.34
CA ALA A 4 -9.75 15.41 -28.63
C ALA A 4 -8.84 14.34 -28.01
N ILE A 5 -8.07 13.66 -28.85
CA ILE A 5 -7.01 12.78 -28.39
C ILE A 5 -6.13 13.64 -27.47
N PRO A 6 -5.97 13.27 -26.20
CA PRO A 6 -5.11 14.04 -25.30
C PRO A 6 -3.72 14.15 -25.93
N GLU A 7 -3.10 15.32 -25.82
CA GLU A 7 -1.71 15.51 -26.27
C GLU A 7 -0.86 14.32 -25.80
N PRO A 8 0.01 13.78 -26.64
CA PRO A 8 0.81 12.63 -26.25
C PRO A 8 1.56 12.99 -24.98
N VAL A 9 1.29 12.24 -23.92
CA VAL A 9 2.09 12.22 -22.71
C VAL A 9 3.56 12.28 -23.14
N ARG A 10 4.35 13.16 -22.52
CA ARG A 10 5.77 13.39 -22.81
C ARG A 10 6.43 12.10 -23.27
N ALA A 11 7.04 12.12 -24.44
CA ALA A 11 7.76 10.97 -24.97
C ALA A 11 8.67 10.41 -23.85
N ARG A 12 8.57 9.12 -23.60
CA ARG A 12 9.42 8.46 -22.60
C ARG A 12 10.88 8.61 -23.07
N ASP A 13 11.75 9.06 -22.18
CA ASP A 13 13.19 9.00 -22.42
C ASP A 13 13.66 7.55 -22.27
N LEU A 14 13.87 6.90 -23.38
CA LEU A 14 14.40 5.53 -23.44
C LEU A 14 15.90 5.50 -23.75
N ILE A 15 16.52 6.64 -23.94
CA ILE A 15 17.97 6.76 -24.19
C ILE A 15 18.72 6.77 -22.88
N GLY A 16 18.15 7.47 -21.87
CA GLY A 16 18.70 7.55 -20.53
C GLY A 16 20.12 8.12 -20.52
N TYR A 17 20.98 7.53 -19.70
CA TYR A 17 22.35 7.99 -19.48
C TYR A 17 23.37 7.32 -20.41
N GLY A 18 22.95 6.43 -21.30
CA GLY A 18 23.86 5.69 -22.20
C GLY A 18 24.84 4.82 -21.43
N ARG A 19 26.10 4.79 -21.90
CA ARG A 19 27.16 3.98 -21.27
C ARG A 19 27.82 4.64 -20.07
N THR A 20 27.54 5.91 -19.83
CA THR A 20 28.19 6.70 -18.78
C THR A 20 27.13 7.30 -17.88
N PRO A 21 26.62 6.54 -16.90
CA PRO A 21 25.65 7.09 -15.94
C PRO A 21 26.30 8.22 -15.12
N PRO A 22 25.51 9.20 -14.66
CA PRO A 22 26.02 10.25 -13.80
C PRO A 22 26.64 9.64 -12.55
N PRO A 23 27.73 10.23 -12.02
CA PRO A 23 28.31 9.77 -10.78
C PRO A 23 27.29 9.92 -9.65
N PHE A 24 27.08 8.86 -8.91
CA PHE A 24 26.21 8.84 -7.75
C PHE A 24 26.96 8.26 -6.55
N ALA A 25 26.81 8.87 -5.40
CA ALA A 25 27.34 8.37 -4.14
C ALA A 25 26.25 8.50 -3.07
N TRP A 26 26.07 7.45 -2.30
CA TRP A 26 25.24 7.49 -1.12
C TRP A 26 25.88 8.39 -0.05
N PRO A 27 25.07 9.03 0.82
CA PRO A 27 25.58 9.74 1.97
C PRO A 27 26.57 8.91 2.78
N ASP A 28 27.54 9.56 3.39
CA ASP A 28 28.53 8.94 4.28
C ASP A 28 29.36 7.80 3.65
N GLY A 29 29.41 7.75 2.32
CA GLY A 29 30.16 6.73 1.60
C GLY A 29 29.56 5.33 1.65
N ALA A 30 28.29 5.22 1.99
CA ALA A 30 27.59 3.95 2.02
C ALA A 30 27.62 3.25 0.65
N GLN A 31 27.85 1.96 0.64
CA GLN A 31 27.86 1.13 -0.57
C GLN A 31 26.46 0.57 -0.89
N VAL A 32 25.63 0.40 0.15
CA VAL A 32 24.27 -0.14 0.05
C VAL A 32 23.38 0.64 1.02
N VAL A 33 22.17 0.93 0.59
CA VAL A 33 21.10 1.46 1.45
C VAL A 33 19.96 0.44 1.46
N ILE A 34 19.49 0.10 2.65
CA ILE A 34 18.35 -0.77 2.85
C ILE A 34 17.23 0.08 3.46
N ASN A 35 16.09 0.12 2.79
CA ASN A 35 14.89 0.75 3.32
C ASN A 35 13.82 -0.33 3.52
N PRO A 36 13.57 -0.77 4.76
CA PRO A 36 12.46 -1.66 5.05
C PRO A 36 11.14 -0.92 4.83
N VAL A 37 10.24 -1.52 4.08
CA VAL A 37 8.88 -0.99 3.86
C VAL A 37 7.89 -2.01 4.40
N LEU A 38 7.10 -1.58 5.37
CA LEU A 38 5.95 -2.34 5.86
C LEU A 38 4.71 -1.84 5.13
N VAL A 39 4.08 -2.71 4.36
CA VAL A 39 2.79 -2.43 3.75
C VAL A 39 1.70 -2.78 4.76
N TYR A 40 0.80 -1.82 5.05
CA TYR A 40 -0.29 -1.97 6.01
C TYR A 40 -1.61 -1.56 5.38
N GLU A 41 -2.38 -2.54 4.95
CA GLU A 41 -3.60 -2.37 4.14
C GLU A 41 -4.82 -3.08 4.74
N GLU A 42 -4.67 -3.73 5.87
CA GLU A 42 -5.67 -4.59 6.48
C GLU A 42 -7.00 -3.88 6.75
N GLY A 43 -8.06 -4.38 6.13
CA GLY A 43 -9.40 -3.81 6.18
C GLY A 43 -9.66 -2.76 5.09
N SER A 44 -8.69 -2.50 4.19
CA SER A 44 -8.87 -1.56 3.07
C SER A 44 -9.20 -2.23 1.74
N GLU A 45 -9.17 -3.55 1.71
CA GLU A 45 -9.46 -4.41 0.56
C GLU A 45 -10.91 -4.29 0.06
N TYR A 46 -11.16 -4.72 -1.17
CA TYR A 46 -12.53 -4.91 -1.66
C TYR A 46 -13.24 -5.99 -0.84
N SER A 47 -14.40 -5.64 -0.33
CA SER A 47 -15.23 -6.57 0.44
C SER A 47 -16.70 -6.19 0.37
N VAL A 48 -17.54 -7.19 0.25
CA VAL A 48 -18.99 -7.01 0.38
C VAL A 48 -19.39 -6.43 1.74
N MET A 49 -18.53 -6.53 2.75
CA MET A 49 -18.74 -5.91 4.05
C MET A 49 -18.59 -4.38 4.00
N TRP A 50 -17.87 -3.84 3.03
CA TRP A 50 -17.79 -2.42 2.70
C TRP A 50 -18.92 -1.97 1.78
N GLY A 51 -19.75 -2.90 1.26
CA GLY A 51 -20.75 -2.65 0.25
C GLY A 51 -20.22 -2.68 -1.18
N ASP A 52 -19.01 -3.19 -1.37
CA ASP A 52 -18.42 -3.34 -2.69
C ASP A 52 -19.17 -4.40 -3.51
N ASP A 53 -19.08 -4.29 -4.83
CA ASP A 53 -19.66 -5.23 -5.80
C ASP A 53 -18.83 -6.50 -5.99
N ARG A 54 -17.73 -6.63 -5.24
CA ARG A 54 -16.82 -7.78 -5.27
C ARG A 54 -16.07 -7.93 -3.95
N ASN A 55 -15.51 -9.12 -3.75
CA ASN A 55 -14.45 -9.34 -2.77
C ASN A 55 -13.09 -9.15 -3.43
N ASP A 56 -12.05 -8.93 -2.63
CA ASP A 56 -10.68 -8.86 -3.13
C ASP A 56 -10.30 -10.19 -3.79
N GLY A 57 -9.71 -10.09 -4.96
CA GLY A 57 -9.21 -11.24 -5.74
C GLY A 57 -7.69 -11.36 -5.70
N TRP A 58 -7.02 -10.51 -4.94
CA TRP A 58 -5.58 -10.49 -4.80
C TRP A 58 -5.20 -11.15 -3.48
N GLY A 59 -4.24 -12.00 -3.54
CA GLY A 59 -3.76 -12.69 -2.36
C GLY A 59 -3.76 -14.19 -2.51
N GLU A 60 -3.06 -14.84 -1.59
CA GLU A 60 -2.79 -16.29 -1.64
C GLU A 60 -4.03 -17.13 -1.31
N TYR A 61 -5.03 -16.51 -0.69
CA TYR A 61 -6.25 -17.19 -0.22
C TYR A 61 -7.52 -16.73 -0.93
N ALA A 62 -7.38 -15.86 -1.94
CA ALA A 62 -8.52 -15.42 -2.71
C ALA A 62 -9.18 -16.61 -3.42
N GLU A 63 -10.46 -16.78 -3.18
CA GLU A 63 -11.26 -17.84 -3.80
C GLU A 63 -12.09 -17.25 -4.96
N PRO A 64 -11.66 -17.42 -6.21
CA PRO A 64 -12.31 -16.78 -7.36
C PRO A 64 -13.78 -17.20 -7.56
N GLY A 65 -14.19 -18.30 -6.91
CA GLY A 65 -15.56 -18.80 -6.95
C GLY A 65 -16.53 -18.05 -6.04
N VAL A 66 -16.02 -17.30 -5.06
CA VAL A 66 -16.86 -16.57 -4.11
C VAL A 66 -17.23 -15.21 -4.70
N GLN A 67 -18.47 -15.07 -5.10
CA GLN A 67 -19.01 -13.87 -5.73
C GLN A 67 -20.05 -13.18 -4.83
N PRO A 68 -20.19 -11.85 -4.88
CA PRO A 68 -21.24 -11.14 -4.17
C PRO A 68 -22.63 -11.75 -4.44
N PRO A 69 -23.54 -11.77 -3.43
CA PRO A 69 -23.39 -11.13 -2.10
C PRO A 69 -22.68 -11.99 -1.05
N GLN A 70 -21.99 -13.05 -1.45
CA GLN A 70 -21.32 -13.95 -0.52
C GLN A 70 -20.03 -13.34 0.00
N ARG A 71 -19.80 -13.46 1.30
CA ARG A 71 -18.54 -13.12 1.94
C ARG A 71 -17.47 -14.13 1.57
N ASP A 72 -16.22 -13.69 1.54
CA ASP A 72 -15.04 -14.57 1.45
C ASP A 72 -14.30 -14.62 2.80
N PRO A 73 -14.67 -15.57 3.69
CA PRO A 73 -14.02 -15.69 5.00
C PRO A 73 -12.53 -16.02 4.91
N GLY A 74 -12.09 -16.62 3.81
CA GLY A 74 -10.68 -16.92 3.57
C GLY A 74 -9.87 -15.63 3.45
N THR A 75 -10.25 -14.77 2.53
CA THR A 75 -9.65 -13.46 2.33
C THR A 75 -9.79 -12.58 3.59
N GLU A 76 -11.00 -12.48 4.15
CA GLU A 76 -11.24 -11.69 5.36
C GLU A 76 -10.34 -12.11 6.52
N SER A 77 -10.21 -13.43 6.79
CA SER A 77 -9.38 -13.92 7.88
C SER A 77 -7.88 -13.66 7.67
N HIS A 78 -7.44 -13.61 6.42
CA HIS A 78 -6.07 -13.26 6.07
C HIS A 78 -5.75 -11.83 6.49
N TYR A 79 -6.58 -10.87 6.09
CA TYR A 79 -6.44 -9.47 6.48
C TYR A 79 -6.61 -9.27 8.00
N GLU A 80 -7.58 -9.97 8.63
CA GLU A 80 -7.72 -9.93 10.08
C GLU A 80 -6.47 -10.42 10.81
N TYR A 81 -5.81 -11.45 10.32
CA TYR A 81 -4.55 -11.90 10.92
C TYR A 81 -3.47 -10.81 10.85
N GLY A 82 -3.32 -10.14 9.72
CA GLY A 82 -2.37 -9.04 9.54
C GLY A 82 -2.57 -7.95 10.59
N SER A 83 -3.80 -7.46 10.74
CA SER A 83 -4.14 -6.41 11.69
C SER A 83 -4.03 -6.86 13.16
N ARG A 84 -4.47 -8.08 13.47
CA ARG A 84 -4.58 -8.55 14.87
C ARG A 84 -3.29 -9.13 15.43
N ALA A 85 -2.45 -9.69 14.58
CA ALA A 85 -1.24 -10.40 15.01
C ALA A 85 0.00 -10.08 14.16
N GLY A 86 -0.13 -10.06 12.84
CA GLY A 86 0.98 -9.94 11.92
C GLY A 86 1.76 -8.66 12.11
N VAL A 87 1.09 -7.51 12.09
CA VAL A 87 1.71 -6.21 12.29
C VAL A 87 2.47 -6.14 13.62
N TRP A 88 1.89 -6.61 14.71
CA TRP A 88 2.53 -6.59 16.04
C TRP A 88 3.73 -7.51 16.18
N ARG A 89 3.82 -8.54 15.36
CA ARG A 89 5.03 -9.38 15.29
C ARG A 89 6.15 -8.65 14.55
N LEU A 90 5.82 -7.92 13.50
CA LEU A 90 6.79 -7.13 12.73
C LEU A 90 7.28 -5.92 13.52
N THR A 91 6.38 -5.18 14.19
CA THR A 91 6.77 -4.03 15.01
C THR A 91 7.78 -4.42 16.07
N ARG A 92 7.58 -5.54 16.78
CA ARG A 92 8.56 -6.03 17.76
C ARG A 92 9.93 -6.30 17.16
N ILE A 93 9.98 -6.86 15.96
CA ILE A 93 11.26 -7.14 15.26
C ILE A 93 11.97 -5.83 14.92
N PHE A 94 11.24 -4.82 14.42
CA PHE A 94 11.81 -3.52 14.09
C PHE A 94 12.28 -2.77 15.32
N ASP A 95 11.51 -2.82 16.41
CA ASP A 95 11.86 -2.21 17.69
C ASP A 95 13.13 -2.85 18.28
N GLU A 96 13.19 -4.18 18.32
CA GLU A 96 14.36 -4.93 18.80
C GLU A 96 15.61 -4.64 17.96
N ALA A 97 15.44 -4.58 16.65
CA ALA A 97 16.52 -4.27 15.72
C ALA A 97 16.90 -2.78 15.70
N ARG A 98 16.05 -1.90 16.22
CA ARG A 98 16.19 -0.44 16.16
C ARG A 98 16.37 0.08 14.73
N VAL A 99 15.57 -0.46 13.81
CA VAL A 99 15.63 -0.13 12.40
C VAL A 99 14.46 0.79 12.05
N PRO A 100 14.71 1.97 11.46
CA PRO A 100 13.66 2.81 10.93
C PRO A 100 12.93 2.10 9.77
N VAL A 101 11.63 2.30 9.69
CA VAL A 101 10.76 1.66 8.71
C VAL A 101 9.90 2.72 8.02
N THR A 102 9.69 2.57 6.74
CA THR A 102 8.64 3.29 6.03
C THR A 102 7.38 2.43 6.06
N VAL A 103 6.29 2.96 6.59
CA VAL A 103 4.99 2.25 6.57
C VAL A 103 4.15 2.79 5.43
N SER A 104 3.92 1.93 4.42
CA SER A 104 2.99 2.23 3.33
C SER A 104 1.60 1.81 3.77
N ALA A 105 0.78 2.78 4.16
CA ALA A 105 -0.50 2.48 4.79
C ALA A 105 -1.69 3.07 4.05
N ALA A 106 -2.76 2.27 3.94
CA ALA A 106 -4.08 2.78 3.62
C ALA A 106 -4.66 3.51 4.85
N ALA A 107 -5.23 4.70 4.64
CA ALA A 107 -5.68 5.51 5.76
C ALA A 107 -6.75 4.81 6.62
N VAL A 108 -7.69 4.11 5.99
CA VAL A 108 -8.71 3.36 6.71
C VAL A 108 -8.13 2.26 7.58
N ALA A 109 -7.03 1.61 7.16
CA ALA A 109 -6.38 0.58 7.97
C ALA A 109 -5.83 1.15 9.29
N LEU A 110 -5.29 2.37 9.25
CA LEU A 110 -4.84 3.09 10.45
C LEU A 110 -6.00 3.56 11.32
N GLU A 111 -7.13 3.93 10.72
CA GLU A 111 -8.34 4.27 11.48
C GLU A 111 -8.94 3.06 12.21
N LEU A 112 -8.95 1.91 11.55
CA LEU A 112 -9.45 0.65 12.12
C LEU A 112 -8.52 0.12 13.23
N ASN A 113 -7.23 0.42 13.16
CA ASN A 113 -6.24 0.02 14.16
C ASN A 113 -5.30 1.18 14.51
N PRO A 114 -5.79 2.16 15.30
CA PRO A 114 -5.02 3.36 15.62
C PRO A 114 -3.72 3.09 16.38
N GLY A 115 -3.60 1.94 17.05
CA GLY A 115 -2.36 1.55 17.71
C GLY A 115 -1.16 1.44 16.77
N VAL A 116 -1.38 1.11 15.49
CA VAL A 116 -0.30 1.10 14.50
C VAL A 116 0.19 2.52 14.22
N ALA A 117 -0.73 3.48 14.07
CA ALA A 117 -0.38 4.88 13.90
C ALA A 117 0.35 5.45 15.14
N GLU A 118 -0.06 5.04 16.33
CA GLU A 118 0.63 5.41 17.58
C GLU A 118 2.06 4.86 17.60
N TRP A 119 2.24 3.58 17.29
CA TRP A 119 3.56 2.96 17.19
C TRP A 119 4.47 3.70 16.20
N MET A 120 3.96 4.03 15.03
CA MET A 120 4.72 4.78 14.01
C MET A 120 5.21 6.12 14.56
N ARG A 121 4.32 6.86 15.22
CA ARG A 121 4.62 8.17 15.78
C ARG A 121 5.61 8.10 16.96
N GLU A 122 5.50 7.08 17.79
CA GLU A 122 6.37 6.90 18.98
C GLU A 122 7.81 6.53 18.59
N HIS A 123 8.00 5.88 17.45
CA HIS A 123 9.30 5.41 16.98
C HIS A 123 9.83 6.23 15.80
N ASP A 124 9.18 7.36 15.47
CA ASP A 124 9.57 8.26 14.37
C ASP A 124 9.74 7.54 13.02
N HIS A 125 8.79 6.66 12.71
CA HIS A 125 8.74 5.95 11.43
C HIS A 125 8.12 6.80 10.32
N ASP A 126 8.60 6.62 9.09
CA ASP A 126 8.05 7.32 7.93
C ASP A 126 6.69 6.76 7.52
N LEU A 127 5.80 7.65 7.09
CA LEU A 127 4.52 7.30 6.47
C LEU A 127 4.56 7.53 4.96
N LEU A 128 4.26 6.49 4.20
CA LEU A 128 3.96 6.55 2.78
C LEU A 128 2.45 6.34 2.59
N GLY A 129 1.75 7.34 2.05
CA GLY A 129 0.31 7.25 1.80
C GLY A 129 0.01 6.20 0.71
N HIS A 130 -0.95 5.33 0.98
CA HIS A 130 -1.41 4.28 0.06
C HIS A 130 -2.91 4.42 -0.27
N GLY A 131 -3.39 5.67 -0.32
CA GLY A 131 -4.79 6.00 -0.52
C GLY A 131 -5.63 5.87 0.75
N TRP A 132 -6.93 6.19 0.63
CA TRP A 132 -7.90 5.96 1.71
C TRP A 132 -8.13 4.47 1.91
N ARG A 133 -8.49 3.77 0.82
CA ARG A 133 -8.62 2.32 0.72
C ARG A 133 -7.72 1.80 -0.39
N TRP A 134 -7.37 0.53 -0.34
CA TRP A 134 -6.65 -0.14 -1.41
C TRP A 134 -7.61 -0.57 -2.52
N ILE A 135 -7.99 0.42 -3.34
CA ILE A 135 -8.94 0.28 -4.44
C ILE A 135 -8.37 0.87 -5.73
N GLU A 136 -8.98 0.52 -6.86
CA GLU A 136 -8.53 0.96 -8.18
C GLU A 136 -8.89 2.43 -8.45
N ALA A 137 -8.01 3.35 -8.04
CA ALA A 137 -8.23 4.80 -8.18
C ALA A 137 -8.58 5.25 -9.61
N TRP A 138 -8.10 4.56 -10.64
CA TRP A 138 -8.44 4.88 -12.03
C TRP A 138 -9.91 4.60 -12.40
N ARG A 139 -10.68 3.94 -11.55
CA ARG A 139 -12.13 3.74 -11.71
C ARG A 139 -12.95 4.81 -11.01
N MET A 140 -12.32 5.62 -10.19
CA MET A 140 -12.97 6.69 -9.45
C MET A 140 -13.12 7.92 -10.33
N SER A 141 -14.19 8.68 -10.13
CA SER A 141 -14.28 10.04 -10.63
C SER A 141 -13.29 10.93 -9.89
N ARG A 142 -12.94 12.07 -10.50
CA ARG A 142 -12.03 13.04 -9.86
C ARG A 142 -12.57 13.58 -8.53
N ASP A 143 -13.87 13.61 -8.36
CA ASP A 143 -14.47 14.13 -7.13
C ASP A 143 -14.43 13.07 -6.01
N GLU A 144 -14.68 11.79 -6.34
CA GLU A 144 -14.47 10.67 -5.42
C GLU A 144 -13.00 10.50 -4.99
N GLU A 145 -12.03 10.79 -5.88
CA GLU A 145 -10.60 10.70 -5.55
C GLU A 145 -10.15 11.79 -4.57
N LYS A 146 -10.92 12.88 -4.42
CA LYS A 146 -10.57 14.01 -3.55
C LYS A 146 -11.22 13.97 -2.18
N GLU A 147 -12.25 13.16 -2.00
CA GLU A 147 -12.91 12.94 -0.72
C GLU A 147 -12.07 12.07 0.20
#